data_660fbd4bf88d15f1b5d2edd9b7695e9c
#
_entry.id   660fbd4bf88d15f1b5d2edd9b7695e9c
#
_cell.length_a   1.000
_cell.length_b   1.000
_cell.length_c   1.000
_cell.angle_alpha   90.00
_cell.angle_beta   90.00
_cell.angle_gamma   90.00
#
_symmetry.space_group_name_H-M   'P 1'
#
loop_
_entity.id
_entity.type
_entity.pdbx_description
1 polymer ?
#
loop_
_entity_poly.entity_id
_entity_poly.type
_entity_poly.pdbx_seq_one_letter_code
_entity_poly.pdbx_strand_id
1 'polypeptide(L)'
;LGFSIGLGVLFLYIFRRAAKQATAGMPGGLQNFAEWIVEFIEDSVKGSFSGRNPLVAPLAFTIFIWVFLMNFMDLIAVDFLPHLAQVIGIPYMRVVSTADPNATFGMAIGVFFLILYYSFKIKGPGGFFGELAFQPFGKWGMPVNLLLEGVNLIAKPVSLSLRLFGNMYAGEMIFILIAIMYSAGWVLGTFGGLLQIGWAIFHILIIT
;
A
#
# COMPACT_ATOMS: atom_id res chain seq x y z
N LEU A 1 -9.10 -10.99 4.84
CA LEU A 1 -8.36 -11.92 3.98
C LEU A 1 -9.14 -12.25 2.70
N GLY A 2 -10.44 -12.64 2.77
CA GLY A 2 -11.24 -12.99 1.60
C GLY A 2 -11.31 -11.87 0.54
N PHE A 3 -11.57 -10.63 0.95
CA PHE A 3 -11.56 -9.48 0.05
C PHE A 3 -10.19 -9.22 -0.58
N SER A 4 -9.12 -9.28 0.19
CA SER A 4 -7.77 -9.11 -0.31
C SER A 4 -7.42 -10.14 -1.39
N ILE A 5 -7.76 -11.40 -1.16
CA ILE A 5 -7.57 -12.47 -2.15
C ILE A 5 -8.46 -12.23 -3.38
N GLY A 6 -9.74 -11.89 -3.18
CA GLY A 6 -10.68 -11.60 -4.27
C GLY A 6 -10.20 -10.46 -5.18
N LEU A 7 -9.72 -9.36 -4.59
CA LEU A 7 -9.13 -8.24 -5.33
C LEU A 7 -7.85 -8.63 -6.08
N GLY A 8 -6.99 -9.43 -5.45
CA GLY A 8 -5.78 -9.96 -6.10
C GLY A 8 -6.12 -10.83 -7.32
N VAL A 9 -7.11 -11.72 -7.20
CA VAL A 9 -7.57 -12.55 -8.31
C VAL A 9 -8.20 -11.70 -9.42
N LEU A 10 -9.02 -10.71 -9.07
CA LEU A 10 -9.62 -9.78 -10.03
C LEU A 10 -8.55 -9.01 -10.81
N PHE A 11 -7.56 -8.48 -10.11
CA PHE A 11 -6.42 -7.81 -10.71
C PHE A 11 -5.68 -8.72 -11.70
N LEU A 12 -5.29 -9.91 -11.26
CA LEU A 12 -4.59 -10.87 -12.10
C LEU A 12 -5.42 -11.26 -13.35
N TYR A 13 -6.72 -11.39 -13.20
CA TYR A 13 -7.62 -11.70 -14.30
C TYR A 13 -7.67 -10.57 -15.34
N ILE A 14 -7.85 -9.31 -14.89
CA ILE A 14 -7.94 -8.13 -15.76
C ILE A 14 -6.63 -7.94 -16.52
N PHE A 15 -5.50 -7.95 -15.82
CA PHE A 15 -4.19 -7.74 -16.44
C PHE A 15 -3.77 -8.90 -17.36
N ARG A 16 -4.10 -10.14 -16.98
CA ARG A 16 -3.90 -11.29 -17.88
C ARG A 16 -4.73 -11.17 -19.16
N ARG A 17 -5.96 -10.67 -19.06
CA ARG A 17 -6.82 -10.43 -20.22
C ARG A 17 -6.23 -9.33 -21.11
N ALA A 18 -5.80 -8.22 -20.54
CA ALA A 18 -5.12 -7.14 -21.25
C ALA A 18 -3.87 -7.64 -21.96
N ALA A 19 -3.01 -8.39 -21.26
CA ALA A 19 -1.77 -8.95 -21.82
C ALA A 19 -2.03 -9.96 -22.98
N LYS A 20 -3.09 -10.78 -22.87
CA LYS A 20 -3.44 -11.72 -23.96
C LYS A 20 -4.01 -11.05 -25.21
N GLN A 21 -4.61 -9.90 -25.05
CA GLN A 21 -5.22 -9.10 -26.13
C GLN A 21 -4.28 -8.00 -26.63
N ALA A 22 -3.07 -7.92 -26.08
CA ALA A 22 -2.09 -6.91 -26.46
C ALA A 22 -1.70 -7.05 -27.93
N THR A 23 -1.81 -5.96 -28.66
CA THR A 23 -1.45 -5.86 -30.09
C THR A 23 -0.39 -4.76 -30.25
N ALA A 24 0.49 -4.95 -31.26
CA ALA A 24 1.50 -3.94 -31.59
C ALA A 24 0.93 -2.72 -32.34
N GLY A 25 -0.38 -2.73 -32.66
CA GLY A 25 -1.08 -1.64 -33.31
C GLY A 25 -1.66 -0.63 -32.31
N MET A 26 -2.74 0.08 -32.71
CA MET A 26 -3.44 1.00 -31.79
C MET A 26 -4.00 0.23 -30.59
N PRO A 27 -3.59 0.58 -29.34
CA PRO A 27 -4.02 -0.13 -28.14
C PRO A 27 -5.54 0.10 -27.90
N GLY A 28 -6.25 -0.96 -27.59
CA GLY A 28 -7.62 -0.85 -27.07
C GLY A 28 -7.63 -0.18 -25.69
N GLY A 29 -8.78 0.37 -25.24
CA GLY A 29 -8.85 1.14 -23.99
C GLY A 29 -8.31 0.39 -22.76
N LEU A 30 -8.58 -0.91 -22.63
CA LEU A 30 -8.06 -1.73 -21.53
C LEU A 30 -6.54 -1.93 -21.62
N GLN A 31 -6.02 -2.14 -22.84
CA GLN A 31 -4.59 -2.27 -23.08
C GLN A 31 -3.87 -0.96 -22.77
N ASN A 32 -4.38 0.17 -23.26
CA ASN A 32 -3.80 1.50 -22.99
C ASN A 32 -3.77 1.82 -21.49
N PHE A 33 -4.82 1.49 -20.76
CA PHE A 33 -4.88 1.66 -19.31
C PHE A 33 -3.83 0.80 -18.60
N ALA A 34 -3.71 -0.48 -18.98
CA ALA A 34 -2.73 -1.38 -18.39
C ALA A 34 -1.28 -0.94 -18.70
N GLU A 35 -0.99 -0.55 -19.93
CA GLU A 35 0.31 -0.04 -20.35
C GLU A 35 0.69 1.24 -19.60
N TRP A 36 -0.23 2.18 -19.46
CA TRP A 36 0.00 3.42 -18.71
C TRP A 36 0.38 3.15 -17.24
N ILE A 37 -0.31 2.24 -16.57
CA ILE A 37 0.03 1.88 -15.19
C ILE A 37 1.39 1.19 -15.10
N VAL A 38 1.70 0.28 -16.03
CA VAL A 38 2.99 -0.41 -16.06
C VAL A 38 4.12 0.59 -16.28
N GLU A 39 3.98 1.52 -17.23
CA GLU A 39 4.96 2.56 -17.51
C GLU A 39 5.18 3.48 -16.29
N PHE A 40 4.10 3.93 -15.66
CA PHE A 40 4.17 4.74 -14.43
C PHE A 40 4.98 4.06 -13.32
N ILE A 41 4.75 2.78 -13.09
CA ILE A 41 5.46 2.03 -12.03
C ILE A 41 6.91 1.76 -12.45
N GLU A 42 7.14 1.42 -13.71
CA GLU A 42 8.49 1.18 -14.22
C GLU A 42 9.37 2.42 -14.10
N ASP A 43 8.83 3.60 -14.41
CA ASP A 43 9.55 4.87 -14.27
C ASP A 43 9.82 5.21 -12.80
N SER A 44 8.85 4.95 -11.92
CA SER A 44 9.03 5.12 -10.47
C SER A 44 10.10 4.19 -9.91
N VAL A 45 10.15 2.94 -10.38
CA VAL A 45 11.17 1.98 -10.00
C VAL A 45 12.54 2.38 -10.54
N LYS A 46 12.64 2.81 -11.80
CA LYS A 46 13.90 3.27 -12.41
C LYS A 46 14.46 4.50 -11.69
N GLY A 47 13.58 5.41 -11.24
CA GLY A 47 13.98 6.57 -10.46
C GLY A 47 14.54 6.24 -9.07
N SER A 48 14.11 5.12 -8.48
CA SER A 48 14.48 4.71 -7.12
C SER A 48 15.54 3.62 -7.06
N PHE A 49 15.68 2.83 -8.12
CA PHE A 49 16.55 1.65 -8.16
C PHE A 49 17.48 1.66 -9.36
N SER A 50 18.77 1.87 -9.10
CA SER A 50 19.82 1.93 -10.13
C SER A 50 20.30 0.55 -10.63
N GLY A 51 19.86 -0.55 -9.99
CA GLY A 51 20.28 -1.92 -10.33
C GLY A 51 19.44 -2.54 -11.43
N ARG A 52 20.04 -3.35 -12.28
CA ARG A 52 19.33 -4.12 -13.32
C ARG A 52 18.87 -5.47 -12.74
N ASN A 53 17.70 -5.50 -12.12
CA ASN A 53 17.08 -6.75 -11.70
C ASN A 53 15.67 -6.86 -12.33
N PRO A 54 15.42 -7.83 -13.21
CA PRO A 54 14.16 -7.95 -13.95
C PRO A 54 12.95 -8.28 -13.05
N LEU A 55 13.20 -8.71 -11.82
CA LEU A 55 12.12 -9.04 -10.85
C LEU A 55 11.63 -7.85 -10.03
N VAL A 56 12.39 -6.77 -9.92
CA VAL A 56 12.02 -5.63 -9.06
C VAL A 56 10.80 -4.90 -9.59
N ALA A 57 10.77 -4.61 -10.89
CA ALA A 57 9.64 -3.90 -11.50
C ALA A 57 8.31 -4.70 -11.43
N PRO A 58 8.23 -6.00 -11.82
CA PRO A 58 7.01 -6.78 -11.67
C PRO A 58 6.57 -6.98 -10.22
N LEU A 59 7.53 -7.10 -9.28
CA LEU A 59 7.23 -7.23 -7.86
C LEU A 59 6.64 -5.93 -7.30
N ALA A 60 7.28 -4.80 -7.59
CA ALA A 60 6.79 -3.47 -7.22
C ALA A 60 5.40 -3.21 -7.80
N PHE A 61 5.18 -3.56 -9.07
CA PHE A 61 3.89 -3.49 -9.75
C PHE A 61 2.81 -4.29 -8.99
N THR A 62 3.10 -5.54 -8.65
CA THR A 62 2.12 -6.40 -7.97
C THR A 62 1.78 -5.86 -6.58
N ILE A 63 2.78 -5.45 -5.80
CA ILE A 63 2.58 -4.90 -4.45
C ILE A 63 1.80 -3.59 -4.54
N PHE A 64 2.19 -2.67 -5.43
CA PHE A 64 1.55 -1.38 -5.59
C PHE A 64 0.07 -1.53 -5.94
N ILE A 65 -0.25 -2.28 -6.99
CA ILE A 65 -1.64 -2.43 -7.43
C ILE A 65 -2.48 -3.16 -6.38
N TRP A 66 -1.92 -4.17 -5.74
CA TRP A 66 -2.67 -4.90 -4.70
C TRP A 66 -2.99 -4.02 -3.49
N VAL A 67 -2.00 -3.29 -2.98
CA VAL A 67 -2.21 -2.33 -1.87
C VAL A 67 -3.15 -1.21 -2.29
N PHE A 68 -2.97 -0.66 -3.50
CA PHE A 68 -3.86 0.36 -4.05
C PHE A 68 -5.31 -0.11 -4.12
N LEU A 69 -5.56 -1.31 -4.63
CA LEU A 69 -6.93 -1.85 -4.70
C LEU A 69 -7.54 -2.09 -3.32
N MET A 70 -6.76 -2.57 -2.35
CA MET A 70 -7.25 -2.73 -0.97
C MET A 70 -7.62 -1.39 -0.34
N ASN A 71 -6.82 -0.35 -0.58
CA ASN A 71 -7.10 0.99 -0.09
C ASN A 71 -8.26 1.64 -0.84
N PHE A 72 -8.36 1.41 -2.15
CA PHE A 72 -9.44 1.94 -2.98
C PHE A 72 -10.82 1.39 -2.59
N MET A 73 -10.88 0.20 -1.98
CA MET A 73 -12.12 -0.34 -1.44
C MET A 73 -12.68 0.48 -0.28
N ASP A 74 -11.84 1.24 0.42
CA ASP A 74 -12.27 2.16 1.47
C ASP A 74 -13.13 3.31 0.91
N LEU A 75 -12.79 3.81 -0.27
CA LEU A 75 -13.54 4.89 -0.93
C LEU A 75 -14.90 4.44 -1.47
N ILE A 76 -15.03 3.18 -1.92
CA ILE A 76 -16.23 2.74 -2.65
C ILE A 76 -17.27 2.12 -1.72
N ALA A 77 -16.87 1.49 -0.64
CA ALA A 77 -17.74 0.47 -0.05
C ALA A 77 -17.68 0.34 1.48
N VAL A 78 -17.19 1.34 2.20
CA VAL A 78 -17.02 1.23 3.67
C VAL A 78 -18.33 0.85 4.37
N ASP A 79 -19.43 1.48 4.03
CA ASP A 79 -20.72 1.26 4.69
C ASP A 79 -21.70 0.43 3.87
N PHE A 80 -21.60 0.47 2.55
CA PHE A 80 -22.58 -0.15 1.66
C PHE A 80 -22.53 -1.69 1.70
N LEU A 81 -21.34 -2.28 1.59
CA LEU A 81 -21.18 -3.73 1.61
C LEU A 81 -21.46 -4.36 2.98
N PRO A 82 -21.00 -3.78 4.12
CA PRO A 82 -21.41 -4.27 5.43
C PRO A 82 -22.91 -4.21 5.68
N HIS A 83 -23.58 -3.15 5.19
CA HIS A 83 -25.04 -3.01 5.32
C HIS A 83 -25.78 -4.09 4.51
N LEU A 84 -25.37 -4.34 3.28
CA LEU A 84 -25.89 -5.45 2.47
C LEU A 84 -25.62 -6.82 3.12
N ALA A 85 -24.47 -7.01 3.71
CA ALA A 85 -24.12 -8.25 4.39
C ALA A 85 -25.03 -8.52 5.60
N GLN A 86 -25.37 -7.48 6.36
CA GLN A 86 -26.33 -7.56 7.47
C GLN A 86 -27.71 -7.99 7.00
N VAL A 87 -28.18 -7.48 5.86
CA VAL A 87 -29.47 -7.87 5.26
C VAL A 87 -29.48 -9.35 4.84
N ILE A 88 -28.33 -9.90 4.44
CA ILE A 88 -28.17 -11.32 4.04
C ILE A 88 -27.93 -12.22 5.27
N GLY A 89 -27.86 -11.66 6.48
CA GLY A 89 -27.67 -12.42 7.72
C GLY A 89 -26.22 -12.64 8.14
N ILE A 90 -25.26 -11.89 7.59
CA ILE A 90 -23.86 -11.87 8.01
C ILE A 90 -23.67 -10.72 9.01
N PRO A 91 -23.58 -10.99 10.33
CA PRO A 91 -23.65 -9.93 11.35
C PRO A 91 -22.39 -9.04 11.40
N TYR A 92 -21.27 -9.49 10.83
CA TYR A 92 -20.02 -8.76 10.90
C TYR A 92 -19.17 -8.97 9.64
N MET A 93 -18.99 -7.90 8.87
CA MET A 93 -18.18 -7.92 7.64
C MET A 93 -17.24 -6.72 7.60
N ARG A 94 -15.94 -6.97 7.61
CA ARG A 94 -14.90 -5.97 7.35
C ARG A 94 -14.50 -6.02 5.88
N VAL A 95 -14.69 -4.93 5.16
CA VAL A 95 -14.35 -4.83 3.74
C VAL A 95 -12.90 -4.39 3.56
N VAL A 96 -12.43 -3.45 4.38
CA VAL A 96 -11.10 -2.86 4.27
C VAL A 96 -10.09 -3.71 5.02
N SER A 97 -9.22 -4.40 4.29
CA SER A 97 -8.18 -5.26 4.88
C SER A 97 -7.05 -4.47 5.53
N THR A 98 -6.76 -3.27 5.05
CA THR A 98 -5.68 -2.39 5.54
C THR A 98 -6.05 -1.61 6.80
N ALA A 99 -7.32 -1.61 7.21
CA ALA A 99 -7.77 -1.11 8.50
C ALA A 99 -7.43 -2.05 9.68
N ASP A 100 -6.90 -3.26 9.40
CA ASP A 100 -6.44 -4.19 10.43
C ASP A 100 -4.91 -4.13 10.56
N PRO A 101 -4.36 -3.73 11.75
CA PRO A 101 -2.92 -3.69 11.96
C PRO A 101 -2.23 -5.04 11.76
N ASN A 102 -2.89 -6.16 12.02
CA ASN A 102 -2.30 -7.47 11.79
C ASN A 102 -2.09 -7.74 10.30
N ALA A 103 -3.03 -7.31 9.44
CA ALA A 103 -2.91 -7.45 8.00
C ALA A 103 -1.78 -6.57 7.44
N THR A 104 -1.70 -5.31 7.88
CA THR A 104 -0.63 -4.38 7.44
C THR A 104 0.74 -4.81 7.93
N PHE A 105 0.86 -5.31 9.18
CA PHE A 105 2.09 -5.90 9.67
C PHE A 105 2.48 -7.16 8.91
N GLY A 106 1.53 -8.05 8.61
CA GLY A 106 1.78 -9.24 7.81
C GLY A 106 2.36 -8.90 6.43
N MET A 107 1.78 -7.93 5.74
CA MET A 107 2.29 -7.45 4.45
C MET A 107 3.69 -6.81 4.58
N ALA A 108 3.88 -5.95 5.58
CA ALA A 108 5.16 -5.28 5.82
C ALA A 108 6.28 -6.27 6.15
N ILE A 109 6.00 -7.31 6.93
CA ILE A 109 6.93 -8.39 7.24
C ILE A 109 7.24 -9.20 5.97
N GLY A 110 6.25 -9.50 5.14
CA GLY A 110 6.47 -10.18 3.85
C GLY A 110 7.42 -9.41 2.94
N VAL A 111 7.20 -8.10 2.78
CA VAL A 111 8.10 -7.21 2.03
C VAL A 111 9.49 -7.16 2.66
N PHE A 112 9.57 -7.11 3.98
CA PHE A 112 10.83 -7.11 4.70
C PHE A 112 11.66 -8.37 4.45
N PHE A 113 11.04 -9.55 4.48
CA PHE A 113 11.74 -10.80 4.13
C PHE A 113 12.22 -10.80 2.68
N LEU A 114 11.45 -10.24 1.74
CA LEU A 114 11.90 -10.08 0.37
C LEU A 114 13.11 -9.15 0.27
N ILE A 115 13.11 -8.03 0.99
CA ILE A 115 14.25 -7.10 1.05
C ILE A 115 15.50 -7.82 1.58
N LEU A 116 15.38 -8.57 2.67
CA LEU A 116 16.48 -9.34 3.25
C LEU A 116 17.00 -10.39 2.24
N TYR A 117 16.11 -11.17 1.65
CA TYR A 117 16.47 -12.18 0.68
C TYR A 117 17.26 -11.60 -0.51
N TYR A 118 16.77 -10.52 -1.12
CA TYR A 118 17.47 -9.87 -2.22
C TYR A 118 18.76 -9.19 -1.78
N SER A 119 18.81 -8.62 -0.59
CA SER A 119 20.05 -8.05 -0.04
C SER A 119 21.14 -9.12 0.12
N PHE A 120 20.77 -10.28 0.66
CA PHE A 120 21.70 -11.41 0.76
C PHE A 120 22.09 -11.97 -0.60
N LYS A 121 21.15 -12.06 -1.55
CA LYS A 121 21.44 -12.60 -2.89
C LYS A 121 22.35 -11.71 -3.73
N ILE A 122 22.20 -10.38 -3.61
CA ILE A 122 22.96 -9.40 -4.43
C ILE A 122 24.31 -9.07 -3.80
N LYS A 123 24.31 -8.77 -2.49
CA LYS A 123 25.52 -8.31 -1.78
C LYS A 123 26.32 -9.45 -1.15
N GLY A 124 25.72 -10.64 -1.07
CA GLY A 124 26.23 -11.75 -0.29
C GLY A 124 26.13 -11.52 1.23
N PRO A 125 26.26 -12.58 2.05
CA PRO A 125 26.16 -12.44 3.51
C PRO A 125 27.26 -11.53 4.07
N GLY A 126 28.50 -11.65 3.58
CA GLY A 126 29.62 -10.81 4.01
C GLY A 126 29.44 -9.32 3.66
N GLY A 127 28.89 -9.01 2.48
CA GLY A 127 28.59 -7.63 2.07
C GLY A 127 27.49 -7.01 2.91
N PHE A 128 26.44 -7.75 3.20
CA PHE A 128 25.32 -7.30 4.01
C PHE A 128 25.75 -6.98 5.46
N PHE A 129 26.46 -7.92 6.11
CA PHE A 129 26.96 -7.68 7.46
C PHE A 129 28.06 -6.62 7.49
N GLY A 130 28.88 -6.51 6.44
CA GLY A 130 29.87 -5.44 6.30
C GLY A 130 29.23 -4.07 6.21
N GLU A 131 28.15 -3.91 5.45
CA GLU A 131 27.39 -2.66 5.38
C GLU A 131 26.78 -2.30 6.73
N LEU A 132 26.18 -3.29 7.41
CA LEU A 132 25.56 -3.11 8.72
C LEU A 132 26.57 -2.70 9.80
N ALA A 133 27.83 -3.22 9.73
CA ALA A 133 28.83 -3.02 10.75
C ALA A 133 29.74 -1.80 10.52
N PHE A 134 29.95 -1.41 9.25
CA PHE A 134 30.96 -0.39 8.91
C PHE A 134 30.37 0.94 8.42
N GLN A 135 29.10 1.03 8.15
CA GLN A 135 28.45 2.30 7.76
C GLN A 135 27.62 2.84 8.93
N PRO A 136 27.57 4.18 9.18
CA PRO A 136 28.32 5.24 8.47
C PRO A 136 29.70 5.54 9.03
N PHE A 137 30.05 5.15 10.28
CA PHE A 137 31.25 5.64 11.02
C PHE A 137 32.52 4.79 10.83
N GLY A 138 32.49 3.79 9.92
CA GLY A 138 33.65 2.94 9.67
C GLY A 138 33.97 1.95 10.82
N LYS A 139 35.20 1.39 10.82
CA LYS A 139 35.59 0.31 11.75
C LYS A 139 35.62 0.72 13.23
N TRP A 140 35.88 1.99 13.53
CA TRP A 140 35.94 2.50 14.91
C TRP A 140 34.55 2.68 15.54
N GLY A 141 33.50 2.88 14.69
CA GLY A 141 32.13 3.03 15.14
C GLY A 141 31.30 1.75 15.11
N MET A 142 31.91 0.57 14.96
CA MET A 142 31.25 -0.71 14.76
C MET A 142 30.04 -0.98 15.70
N PRO A 143 30.14 -0.84 17.05
CA PRO A 143 29.00 -1.10 17.93
C PRO A 143 27.87 -0.08 17.75
N VAL A 144 28.19 1.17 17.46
CA VAL A 144 27.22 2.25 17.23
C VAL A 144 26.57 2.06 15.86
N ASN A 145 27.33 1.71 14.83
CA ASN A 145 26.81 1.42 13.49
C ASN A 145 25.83 0.24 13.50
N LEU A 146 26.21 -0.85 14.18
CA LEU A 146 25.36 -2.04 14.29
C LEU A 146 24.03 -1.71 14.99
N LEU A 147 24.07 -0.90 16.03
CA LEU A 147 22.88 -0.47 16.74
C LEU A 147 22.01 0.44 15.87
N LEU A 148 22.60 1.46 15.24
CA LEU A 148 21.87 2.39 14.38
C LEU A 148 21.27 1.69 13.16
N GLU A 149 22.07 0.90 12.44
CA GLU A 149 21.61 0.23 11.23
C GLU A 149 20.66 -0.94 11.56
N GLY A 150 20.87 -1.62 12.71
CA GLY A 150 19.95 -2.63 13.22
C GLY A 150 18.57 -2.04 13.56
N VAL A 151 18.54 -0.90 14.26
CA VAL A 151 17.30 -0.17 14.54
C VAL A 151 16.63 0.31 13.24
N ASN A 152 17.41 0.86 12.32
CA ASN A 152 16.93 1.32 11.01
C ASN A 152 16.33 0.16 10.20
N LEU A 153 16.97 -1.00 10.23
CA LEU A 153 16.47 -2.20 9.55
C LEU A 153 15.12 -2.67 10.10
N ILE A 154 14.97 -2.71 11.43
CA ILE A 154 13.72 -3.09 12.10
C ILE A 154 12.65 -2.00 11.93
N ALA A 155 13.04 -0.74 11.90
CA ALA A 155 12.12 0.38 11.70
C ALA A 155 11.43 0.37 10.33
N LYS A 156 12.06 -0.20 9.29
CA LYS A 156 11.49 -0.26 7.94
C LYS A 156 10.13 -0.97 7.89
N PRO A 157 9.95 -2.22 8.34
CA PRO A 157 8.65 -2.88 8.32
C PRO A 157 7.64 -2.23 9.27
N VAL A 158 8.10 -1.73 10.42
CA VAL A 158 7.23 -1.03 11.37
C VAL A 158 6.69 0.26 10.75
N SER A 159 7.56 1.08 10.15
CA SER A 159 7.16 2.32 9.48
C SER A 159 6.21 2.07 8.32
N LEU A 160 6.46 1.04 7.51
CA LEU A 160 5.60 0.68 6.38
C LEU A 160 4.20 0.24 6.86
N SER A 161 4.15 -0.61 7.86
CA SER A 161 2.90 -1.09 8.46
C SER A 161 2.09 0.05 9.08
N LEU A 162 2.75 0.89 9.90
CA LEU A 162 2.11 2.02 10.55
C LEU A 162 1.64 3.09 9.55
N ARG A 163 2.34 3.26 8.43
CA ARG A 163 1.91 4.17 7.37
C ARG A 163 0.62 3.69 6.72
N LEU A 164 0.55 2.41 6.34
CA LEU A 164 -0.64 1.83 5.72
C LEU A 164 -1.84 1.87 6.68
N PHE A 165 -1.66 1.37 7.90
CA PHE A 165 -2.70 1.36 8.92
C PHE A 165 -3.11 2.78 9.33
N GLY A 166 -2.12 3.66 9.59
CA GLY A 166 -2.35 5.01 10.08
C GLY A 166 -3.11 5.89 9.10
N ASN A 167 -2.83 5.76 7.79
CA ASN A 167 -3.55 6.52 6.77
C ASN A 167 -5.03 6.14 6.74
N MET A 168 -5.34 4.84 6.81
CA MET A 168 -6.71 4.34 6.83
C MET A 168 -7.44 4.73 8.11
N TYR A 169 -6.84 4.44 9.26
CA TYR A 169 -7.44 4.72 10.56
C TYR A 169 -7.68 6.21 10.78
N ALA A 170 -6.70 7.06 10.44
CA ALA A 170 -6.86 8.51 10.53
C ALA A 170 -7.96 9.02 9.60
N GLY A 171 -8.07 8.47 8.39
CA GLY A 171 -9.13 8.79 7.44
C GLY A 171 -10.51 8.51 7.99
N GLU A 172 -10.75 7.30 8.48
CA GLU A 172 -12.02 6.90 9.10
C GLU A 172 -12.38 7.77 10.31
N MET A 173 -11.42 8.04 11.20
CA MET A 173 -11.65 8.85 12.39
C MET A 173 -12.07 10.28 12.06
N ILE A 174 -11.48 10.88 11.04
CA ILE A 174 -11.84 12.24 10.62
C ILE A 174 -13.23 12.26 9.99
N PHE A 175 -13.60 11.26 9.18
CA PHE A 175 -14.97 11.15 8.66
C PHE A 175 -16.00 11.01 9.79
N ILE A 176 -15.70 10.23 10.83
CA ILE A 176 -16.56 10.11 12.02
C ILE A 176 -16.71 11.45 12.75
N LEU A 177 -15.60 12.19 12.95
CA LEU A 177 -15.62 13.51 13.57
C LEU A 177 -16.48 14.51 12.79
N ILE A 178 -16.36 14.51 11.45
CA ILE A 178 -17.19 15.34 10.58
C ILE A 178 -18.66 14.92 10.66
N ALA A 179 -18.93 13.61 10.71
CA ALA A 179 -20.30 13.11 10.87
C ALA A 179 -20.97 13.56 12.17
N ILE A 180 -20.21 13.65 13.28
CA ILE A 180 -20.71 14.17 14.56
C ILE A 180 -21.09 15.65 14.43
N MET A 181 -20.39 16.44 13.61
CA MET A 181 -20.73 17.86 13.40
C MET A 181 -22.10 18.04 12.76
N TYR A 182 -22.58 17.11 11.96
CA TYR A 182 -23.93 17.17 11.39
C TYR A 182 -25.03 17.10 12.44
N SER A 183 -24.80 16.44 13.57
CA SER A 183 -25.75 16.34 14.66
C SER A 183 -25.79 17.58 15.56
N ALA A 184 -24.83 18.48 15.46
CA ALA A 184 -24.66 19.63 16.35
C ALA A 184 -25.39 20.93 15.90
N GLY A 185 -26.23 20.85 14.86
CA GLY A 185 -27.06 21.95 14.39
C GLY A 185 -26.70 22.48 13.00
N TRP A 186 -27.56 23.35 12.45
CA TRP A 186 -27.50 23.81 11.06
C TRP A 186 -26.18 24.49 10.67
N VAL A 187 -25.63 25.32 11.53
CA VAL A 187 -24.39 26.07 11.27
C VAL A 187 -23.18 25.10 11.21
N LEU A 188 -23.07 24.22 12.21
CA LEU A 188 -22.01 23.23 12.27
C LEU A 188 -22.19 22.14 11.19
N GLY A 189 -23.43 21.83 10.82
CA GLY A 189 -23.74 20.90 9.74
C GLY A 189 -23.29 21.40 8.36
N THR A 190 -23.55 22.68 8.03
CA THR A 190 -23.08 23.27 6.75
C THR A 190 -21.55 23.35 6.68
N PHE A 191 -20.91 23.72 7.79
CA PHE A 191 -19.46 23.75 7.88
C PHE A 191 -18.86 22.33 7.79
N GLY A 192 -19.50 21.34 8.43
CA GLY A 192 -19.16 19.92 8.31
C GLY A 192 -19.22 19.43 6.89
N GLY A 193 -20.22 19.85 6.10
CA GLY A 193 -20.33 19.49 4.67
C GLY A 193 -19.16 20.01 3.83
N LEU A 194 -18.73 21.24 4.04
CA LEU A 194 -17.56 21.79 3.36
C LEU A 194 -16.27 21.05 3.75
N LEU A 195 -16.11 20.77 5.06
CA LEU A 195 -14.97 19.99 5.56
C LEU A 195 -14.97 18.57 4.99
N GLN A 196 -16.13 17.94 4.83
CA GLN A 196 -16.24 16.60 4.28
C GLN A 196 -15.76 16.53 2.83
N ILE A 197 -16.11 17.51 2.00
CA ILE A 197 -15.64 17.59 0.61
C ILE A 197 -14.13 17.77 0.58
N GLY A 198 -13.62 18.72 1.36
CA GLY A 198 -12.18 18.98 1.46
C GLY A 198 -11.41 17.76 1.96
N TRP A 199 -11.95 17.10 2.99
CA TRP A 199 -11.33 15.90 3.54
C TRP A 199 -11.39 14.71 2.57
N ALA A 200 -12.48 14.52 1.83
CA ALA A 200 -12.60 13.46 0.84
C ALA A 200 -11.54 13.60 -0.26
N ILE A 201 -11.32 14.82 -0.76
CA ILE A 201 -10.25 15.09 -1.75
C ILE A 201 -8.87 14.77 -1.17
N PHE A 202 -8.61 15.22 0.06
CA PHE A 202 -7.34 14.98 0.74
C PHE A 202 -7.12 13.49 1.05
N HIS A 203 -8.18 12.79 1.44
CA HIS A 203 -8.14 11.36 1.70
C HIS A 203 -7.80 10.53 0.45
N ILE A 204 -8.36 10.90 -0.70
CA ILE A 204 -7.98 10.29 -1.99
C ILE A 204 -6.48 10.43 -2.24
N LEU A 205 -5.91 11.62 -1.98
CA LEU A 205 -4.46 11.86 -2.14
C LEU A 205 -3.60 11.04 -1.17
N ILE A 206 -4.08 10.79 0.05
CA ILE A 206 -3.35 10.00 1.05
C ILE A 206 -3.35 8.50 0.71
N ILE A 207 -4.45 8.02 0.14
CA ILE A 207 -4.64 6.61 -0.21
C ILE A 207 -3.88 6.23 -1.49
N THR A 208 -3.72 7.17 -2.42
CA THR A 208 -3.04 6.98 -3.70
C THR A 208 -1.54 7.14 -3.57
#